data_9a60d4eae7ec042619a8cd4a038290cd
#
_entry.id   9a60d4eae7ec042619a8cd4a038290cd
#
_cell.length_a   1.000
_cell.length_b   1.000
_cell.length_c   1.000
_cell.angle_alpha   90.00
_cell.angle_beta   90.00
_cell.angle_gamma   90.00
#
_symmetry.space_group_name_H-M   'P 1'
#
loop_
_entity.id
_entity.type
_entity.pdbx_description
1 polymer ?
#
loop_
_entity_poly.entity_id
_entity_poly.type
_entity_poly.pdbx_seq_one_letter_code
_entity_poly.pdbx_strand_id
1 'polypeptide(L)'
;YQRRLFAGDAIQGFDFINLCRKSYDVVLMNPPFGASSLDSKDYITSEYPRTKNDLYSAFVERGLNSIGHRGRLGAISSRTGFFLKSFQLWREDILLKEARVMVMTDLGYGVLDTAMVETAAYVLQRSNL
;
A
#
# COMPACT_ATOMS: atom_id res chain seq x y z
N TYR A 1 25.41 -27.15 -14.29
CA TYR A 1 24.06 -26.63 -14.62
C TYR A 1 23.38 -26.04 -13.38
N GLN A 2 23.31 -26.76 -12.27
CA GLN A 2 22.69 -26.32 -11.00
C GLN A 2 23.34 -25.03 -10.44
N ARG A 3 24.66 -24.90 -10.45
CA ARG A 3 25.35 -23.68 -9.95
C ARG A 3 24.98 -22.40 -10.71
N ARG A 4 24.64 -22.49 -12.02
CA ARG A 4 24.18 -21.33 -12.80
C ARG A 4 22.74 -20.94 -12.48
N LEU A 5 21.88 -21.92 -12.19
CA LEU A 5 20.51 -21.66 -11.74
C LEU A 5 20.51 -20.94 -10.39
N PHE A 6 21.25 -21.43 -9.39
CA PHE A 6 21.35 -20.77 -8.09
C PHE A 6 21.94 -19.35 -8.18
N ALA A 7 22.90 -19.10 -9.06
CA ALA A 7 23.46 -17.77 -9.25
C ALA A 7 22.40 -16.81 -9.88
N GLY A 8 21.63 -17.29 -10.84
CA GLY A 8 20.53 -16.53 -11.45
C GLY A 8 19.43 -16.18 -10.44
N ASP A 9 18.98 -17.14 -9.66
CA ASP A 9 17.97 -16.92 -8.63
C ASP A 9 18.45 -15.97 -7.52
N ALA A 10 19.72 -16.08 -7.12
CA ALA A 10 20.32 -15.18 -6.14
C ALA A 10 20.38 -13.75 -6.66
N ILE A 11 20.77 -13.53 -7.93
CA ILE A 11 20.80 -12.20 -8.56
C ILE A 11 19.39 -11.60 -8.57
N GLN A 12 18.39 -12.36 -9.02
CA GLN A 12 17.00 -11.89 -9.02
C GLN A 12 16.50 -11.55 -7.62
N GLY A 13 16.86 -12.35 -6.61
CA GLY A 13 16.54 -12.07 -5.21
C GLY A 13 17.17 -10.78 -4.72
N PHE A 14 18.44 -10.52 -5.01
CA PHE A 14 19.11 -9.27 -4.65
C PHE A 14 18.54 -8.06 -5.39
N ASP A 15 18.21 -8.20 -6.67
CA ASP A 15 17.58 -7.13 -7.44
C ASP A 15 16.21 -6.78 -6.88
N PHE A 16 15.42 -7.78 -6.46
CA PHE A 16 14.13 -7.55 -5.81
C PHE A 16 14.30 -6.82 -4.45
N ILE A 17 15.27 -7.24 -3.63
CA ILE A 17 15.58 -6.56 -2.36
C ILE A 17 16.00 -5.10 -2.62
N ASN A 18 16.81 -4.86 -3.64
CA ASN A 18 17.24 -3.52 -4.02
C ASN A 18 16.05 -2.65 -4.46
N LEU A 19 15.12 -3.19 -5.27
CA LEU A 19 13.90 -2.50 -5.64
C LEU A 19 13.05 -2.13 -4.40
N CYS A 20 12.90 -3.05 -3.45
CA CYS A 20 12.16 -2.81 -2.22
C CYS A 20 12.78 -1.75 -1.30
N ARG A 21 14.08 -1.50 -1.43
CA ARG A 21 14.82 -0.50 -0.63
C ARG A 21 14.94 0.87 -1.28
N LYS A 22 14.66 0.98 -2.58
CA LYS A 22 14.71 2.27 -3.29
C LYS A 22 13.65 3.23 -2.76
N SER A 23 13.99 4.51 -2.79
CA SER A 23 13.03 5.59 -2.63
C SER A 23 12.57 6.05 -4.02
N TYR A 24 11.29 6.29 -4.14
CA TYR A 24 10.64 6.67 -5.39
C TYR A 24 10.03 8.06 -5.30
N ASP A 25 9.97 8.78 -6.42
CA ASP A 25 9.26 10.05 -6.50
C ASP A 25 7.75 9.84 -6.64
N VAL A 26 7.37 8.76 -7.31
CA VAL A 26 5.97 8.39 -7.53
C VAL A 26 5.79 6.89 -7.35
N VAL A 27 4.74 6.52 -6.61
CA VAL A 27 4.25 5.15 -6.50
C VAL A 27 2.79 5.12 -6.93
N LEU A 28 2.44 4.25 -7.86
CA LEU A 28 1.06 3.99 -8.28
C LEU A 28 0.69 2.56 -7.93
N MET A 29 -0.51 2.37 -7.39
CA MET A 29 -0.95 1.04 -6.99
C MET A 29 -2.45 0.81 -7.14
N ASN A 30 -2.78 -0.44 -7.44
CA ASN A 30 -4.08 -1.05 -7.26
C ASN A 30 -3.88 -2.24 -6.33
N PRO A 31 -3.82 -2.03 -5.01
CA PRO A 31 -3.49 -3.06 -4.05
C PRO A 31 -4.63 -4.09 -3.90
N PRO A 32 -4.32 -5.32 -3.49
CA PRO A 32 -5.35 -6.29 -3.17
C PRO A 32 -6.21 -5.83 -2.00
N PHE A 33 -7.49 -6.22 -2.00
CA PHE A 33 -8.44 -5.94 -0.93
C PHE A 33 -8.63 -7.17 -0.04
N GLY A 34 -9.07 -6.94 1.19
CA GLY A 34 -9.44 -7.98 2.13
C GLY A 34 -8.38 -8.26 3.20
N ALA A 35 -8.69 -9.23 4.03
CA ALA A 35 -7.81 -9.64 5.12
C ALA A 35 -6.56 -10.35 4.61
N SER A 36 -5.48 -10.27 5.38
CA SER A 36 -4.26 -11.03 5.13
C SER A 36 -4.52 -12.54 5.21
N SER A 37 -3.77 -13.32 4.42
CA SER A 37 -3.78 -14.78 4.53
C SER A 37 -3.28 -15.23 5.92
N LEU A 38 -3.61 -16.49 6.29
CA LEU A 38 -3.13 -17.05 7.55
C LEU A 38 -1.60 -16.99 7.67
N ASP A 39 -0.89 -17.29 6.59
CA ASP A 39 0.57 -17.31 6.56
C ASP A 39 1.21 -15.92 6.70
N SER A 40 0.52 -14.87 6.26
CA SER A 40 1.04 -13.48 6.31
C SER A 40 0.47 -12.67 7.48
N LYS A 41 -0.50 -13.21 8.21
CA LYS A 41 -1.21 -12.47 9.26
C LYS A 41 -0.30 -11.96 10.37
N ASP A 42 0.59 -12.80 10.85
CA ASP A 42 1.51 -12.43 11.94
C ASP A 42 2.46 -11.34 11.50
N TYR A 43 3.01 -11.46 10.28
CA TYR A 43 3.86 -10.44 9.68
C TYR A 43 3.11 -9.10 9.52
N ILE A 44 1.93 -9.10 8.92
CA ILE A 44 1.14 -7.87 8.71
C ILE A 44 0.76 -7.24 10.06
N THR A 45 0.40 -8.05 11.05
CA THR A 45 0.04 -7.55 12.38
C THR A 45 1.23 -6.91 13.10
N SER A 46 2.42 -7.49 12.94
CA SER A 46 3.66 -7.00 13.54
C SER A 46 4.17 -5.72 12.85
N GLU A 47 4.27 -5.75 11.52
CA GLU A 47 4.91 -4.68 10.75
C GLU A 47 3.96 -3.50 10.47
N TYR A 48 2.66 -3.77 10.36
CA TYR A 48 1.63 -2.77 10.00
C TYR A 48 0.47 -2.74 11.02
N PRO A 49 0.73 -2.54 12.31
CA PRO A 49 -0.30 -2.65 13.35
C PRO A 49 -1.44 -1.64 13.17
N ARG A 50 -1.18 -0.47 12.55
CA ARG A 50 -2.17 0.59 12.30
C ARG A 50 -3.08 0.30 11.10
N THR A 51 -2.64 -0.57 10.20
CA THR A 51 -3.28 -0.82 8.90
C THR A 51 -3.59 -2.31 8.66
N LYS A 52 -3.42 -3.15 9.66
CA LYS A 52 -3.57 -4.62 9.60
C LYS A 52 -4.96 -5.13 9.23
N ASN A 53 -5.97 -4.28 9.25
CA ASN A 53 -7.37 -4.70 9.07
C ASN A 53 -7.72 -5.02 7.62
N ASP A 54 -6.97 -4.50 6.66
CA ASP A 54 -7.13 -4.80 5.24
C ASP A 54 -5.80 -4.62 4.51
N LEU A 55 -5.52 -5.51 3.56
CA LEU A 55 -4.26 -5.50 2.82
C LEU A 55 -4.01 -4.17 2.11
N TYR A 56 -5.02 -3.57 1.47
CA TYR A 56 -4.80 -2.31 0.76
C TYR A 56 -4.27 -1.20 1.66
N SER A 57 -4.70 -1.13 2.91
CA SER A 57 -4.24 -0.10 3.84
C SER A 57 -2.78 -0.31 4.26
N ALA A 58 -2.35 -1.58 4.44
CA ALA A 58 -0.95 -1.92 4.67
C ALA A 58 -0.07 -1.62 3.44
N PHE A 59 -0.56 -1.90 2.23
CA PHE A 59 0.13 -1.54 0.99
C PHE A 59 0.29 -0.03 0.83
N VAL A 60 -0.73 0.77 1.17
CA VAL A 60 -0.64 2.23 1.13
C VAL A 60 0.38 2.75 2.14
N GLU A 61 0.38 2.24 3.38
CA GLU A 61 1.40 2.57 4.39
C GLU A 61 2.80 2.21 3.89
N ARG A 62 2.99 1.01 3.35
CA ARG A 62 4.26 0.58 2.74
C ARG A 62 4.68 1.49 1.59
N GLY A 63 3.75 1.84 0.71
CA GLY A 63 3.98 2.74 -0.42
C GLY A 63 4.43 4.12 0.03
N LEU A 64 3.79 4.70 1.04
CA LEU A 64 4.20 5.99 1.62
C LEU A 64 5.60 5.93 2.22
N ASN A 65 5.98 4.80 2.85
CA ASN A 65 7.33 4.61 3.37
C ASN A 65 8.40 4.46 2.29
N SER A 66 8.01 4.12 1.06
CA SER A 66 8.92 3.97 -0.08
C SER A 66 9.07 5.21 -0.95
N ILE A 67 8.27 6.26 -0.73
CA ILE A 67 8.41 7.53 -1.45
C ILE A 67 9.29 8.51 -0.70
N GLY A 68 10.06 9.30 -1.48
CA GLY A 68 10.92 10.34 -0.96
C GLY A 68 10.14 11.56 -0.45
N HIS A 69 10.90 12.52 0.02
CA HIS A 69 10.39 13.83 0.41
C HIS A 69 9.62 14.49 -0.75
N ARG A 70 8.37 14.89 -0.50
CA ARG A 70 7.44 15.38 -1.52
C ARG A 70 7.04 14.36 -2.60
N GLY A 71 7.41 13.11 -2.44
CA GLY A 71 6.95 12.02 -3.31
C GLY A 71 5.44 11.87 -3.25
N ARG A 72 4.87 11.27 -4.28
CA ARG A 72 3.43 11.08 -4.42
C ARG A 72 3.06 9.62 -4.56
N LEU A 73 1.98 9.25 -3.90
CA LEU A 73 1.39 7.93 -4.03
C LEU A 73 -0.02 8.08 -4.59
N GLY A 74 -0.29 7.44 -5.73
CA GLY A 74 -1.63 7.29 -6.29
C GLY A 74 -2.16 5.89 -6.04
N ALA A 75 -3.38 5.78 -5.55
CA ALA A 75 -4.00 4.49 -5.31
C ALA A 75 -5.47 4.46 -5.70
N ILE A 76 -5.93 3.28 -6.13
CA ILE A 76 -7.35 2.91 -6.18
C ILE A 76 -7.56 1.83 -5.14
N SER A 77 -8.49 2.04 -4.21
CA SER A 77 -8.78 1.07 -3.16
C SER A 77 -10.27 1.03 -2.81
N SER A 78 -10.65 0.13 -1.92
CA SER A 78 -11.98 0.19 -1.32
C SER A 78 -12.16 1.52 -0.58
N ARG A 79 -13.31 2.16 -0.77
CA ARG A 79 -13.65 3.40 -0.04
C ARG A 79 -13.98 3.17 1.44
N THR A 80 -14.17 1.92 1.86
CA THR A 80 -14.57 1.58 3.24
C THR A 80 -13.62 2.13 4.29
N GLY A 81 -12.33 2.24 3.99
CA GLY A 81 -11.32 2.82 4.88
C GLY A 81 -11.61 4.26 5.29
N PHE A 82 -12.31 5.03 4.47
CA PHE A 82 -12.66 6.41 4.79
C PHE A 82 -13.83 6.55 5.76
N PHE A 83 -14.57 5.48 6.03
CA PHE A 83 -15.80 5.52 6.84
C PHE A 83 -15.78 4.57 8.04
N LEU A 84 -15.24 3.36 7.90
CA LEU A 84 -15.31 2.34 8.95
C LEU A 84 -14.43 2.67 10.15
N LYS A 85 -14.95 2.38 11.36
CA LYS A 85 -14.21 2.59 12.61
C LYS A 85 -12.92 1.78 12.69
N SER A 86 -12.90 0.58 12.13
CA SER A 86 -11.71 -0.28 12.08
C SER A 86 -10.50 0.35 11.37
N PHE A 87 -10.72 1.36 10.54
CA PHE A 87 -9.67 2.11 9.83
C PHE A 87 -9.35 3.47 10.47
N GLN A 88 -9.75 3.70 11.71
CA GLN A 88 -9.52 4.99 12.39
C GLN A 88 -8.04 5.36 12.41
N LEU A 89 -7.16 4.44 12.83
CA LEU A 89 -5.71 4.69 12.89
C LEU A 89 -5.12 4.96 11.50
N TRP A 90 -5.61 4.28 10.47
CA TRP A 90 -5.20 4.55 9.09
C TRP A 90 -5.54 5.99 8.68
N ARG A 91 -6.75 6.47 9.00
CA ARG A 91 -7.12 7.86 8.71
C ARG A 91 -6.32 8.86 9.53
N GLU A 92 -6.28 8.69 10.84
CA GLU A 92 -5.73 9.69 11.77
C GLU A 92 -4.20 9.74 11.69
N ASP A 93 -3.53 8.60 11.61
CA ASP A 93 -2.07 8.57 11.63
C ASP A 93 -1.47 8.61 10.23
N ILE A 94 -2.01 7.85 9.28
CA ILE A 94 -1.44 7.77 7.94
C ILE A 94 -1.92 8.93 7.07
N LEU A 95 -3.25 9.09 6.88
CA LEU A 95 -3.76 10.07 5.92
C LEU A 95 -3.67 11.52 6.41
N LEU A 96 -3.82 11.76 7.72
CA LEU A 96 -3.89 13.13 8.26
C LEU A 96 -2.59 13.63 8.88
N LYS A 97 -1.70 12.73 9.33
CA LYS A 97 -0.42 13.13 9.93
C LYS A 97 0.76 12.87 8.99
N GLU A 98 0.92 11.63 8.51
CA GLU A 98 2.09 11.24 7.72
C GLU A 98 1.96 11.59 6.23
N ALA A 99 0.75 11.82 5.76
CA ALA A 99 0.46 12.21 4.39
C ALA A 99 -0.40 13.46 4.31
N ARG A 100 -0.41 14.07 3.12
CA ARG A 100 -1.36 15.09 2.71
C ARG A 100 -2.20 14.52 1.57
N VAL A 101 -3.51 14.49 1.74
CA VAL A 101 -4.43 14.11 0.65
C VAL A 101 -4.49 15.26 -0.36
N MET A 102 -3.96 15.05 -1.55
CA MET A 102 -3.91 16.04 -2.63
C MET A 102 -5.20 16.07 -3.42
N VAL A 103 -5.75 14.91 -3.70
CA VAL A 103 -7.03 14.71 -4.37
C VAL A 103 -7.63 13.39 -3.94
N MET A 104 -8.94 13.32 -3.86
CA MET A 104 -9.70 12.10 -3.61
C MET A 104 -11.01 12.16 -4.41
N THR A 105 -11.37 11.04 -5.00
CA THR A 105 -12.61 10.86 -5.75
C THR A 105 -13.26 9.55 -5.34
N ASP A 106 -14.53 9.62 -4.96
CA ASP A 106 -15.38 8.44 -4.82
C ASP A 106 -15.84 8.00 -6.21
N LEU A 107 -15.47 6.80 -6.60
CA LEU A 107 -15.76 6.23 -7.92
C LEU A 107 -16.99 5.31 -7.89
N GLY A 108 -17.46 4.93 -6.70
CA GLY A 108 -18.59 4.03 -6.53
C GLY A 108 -18.32 2.59 -6.99
N TYR A 109 -19.37 1.94 -7.49
CA TYR A 109 -19.31 0.57 -7.99
C TYR A 109 -18.91 0.50 -9.47
N GLY A 110 -18.44 -0.68 -9.91
CA GLY A 110 -18.25 -1.01 -11.31
C GLY A 110 -17.01 -0.44 -11.97
N VAL A 111 -16.07 0.08 -11.19
CA VAL A 111 -14.78 0.59 -11.69
C VAL A 111 -13.77 -0.54 -11.88
N LEU A 112 -13.83 -1.54 -11.03
CA LEU A 112 -12.97 -2.73 -11.10
C LEU A 112 -13.83 -3.93 -11.48
N ASP A 113 -13.54 -4.55 -12.61
CA ASP A 113 -14.38 -5.59 -13.26
C ASP A 113 -14.68 -6.80 -12.36
N THR A 114 -13.81 -7.10 -11.41
CA THR A 114 -13.93 -8.29 -10.55
C THR A 114 -14.24 -7.96 -9.09
N ALA A 115 -14.23 -6.69 -8.70
CA ALA A 115 -14.42 -6.29 -7.31
C ALA A 115 -15.84 -5.77 -7.07
N MET A 116 -16.62 -6.52 -6.28
CA MET A 116 -17.96 -6.11 -5.81
C MET A 116 -17.86 -5.09 -4.66
N VAL A 117 -16.95 -4.13 -4.75
CA VAL A 117 -16.73 -3.12 -3.74
C VAL A 117 -16.82 -1.72 -4.34
N GLU A 118 -17.33 -0.78 -3.57
CA GLU A 118 -17.23 0.63 -3.92
C GLU A 118 -15.79 1.09 -3.75
N THR A 119 -15.30 1.81 -4.76
CA THR A 119 -13.91 2.22 -4.85
C THR A 119 -13.73 3.72 -4.72
N ALA A 120 -12.56 4.12 -4.26
CA ALA A 120 -12.09 5.50 -4.29
C ALA A 120 -10.69 5.55 -4.91
N ALA A 121 -10.44 6.60 -5.67
CA ALA A 121 -9.11 6.94 -6.16
C ALA A 121 -8.59 8.16 -5.41
N TYR A 122 -7.32 8.15 -5.05
CA TYR A 122 -6.72 9.25 -4.30
C TYR A 122 -5.23 9.39 -4.57
N VAL A 123 -4.73 10.61 -4.38
CA VAL A 123 -3.31 10.93 -4.43
C VAL A 123 -2.90 11.48 -3.07
N LEU A 124 -1.89 10.86 -2.50
CA LEU A 124 -1.25 11.25 -1.25
C LEU A 124 0.14 11.82 -1.54
N GLN A 125 0.51 12.85 -0.82
CA GLN A 125 1.87 13.36 -0.78
C GLN A 125 2.45 13.10 0.61
N ARG A 126 3.68 12.61 0.70
CA ARG A 126 4.33 12.43 2.00
C ARG A 126 4.50 13.78 2.68
N SER A 127 4.00 13.91 3.91
CA SER A 127 4.20 15.08 4.73
C SER A 127 5.64 15.14 5.22
N ASN A 128 6.12 16.38 5.39
CA ASN A 128 7.35 16.65 6.10
C ASN A 128 6.98 16.77 7.57
N LEU A 129 7.21 15.76 8.34
CA LEU A 129 7.31 15.86 9.78
C LEU A 129 8.74 16.07 10.18
#